data_006982e72416a3c889bbd32d76ee5b8d
#
_entry.id   006982e72416a3c889bbd32d76ee5b8d
#
_cell.length_a   1.000
_cell.length_b   1.000
_cell.length_c   1.000
_cell.angle_alpha   90.00
_cell.angle_beta   90.00
_cell.angle_gamma   90.00
#
_symmetry.space_group_name_H-M   'P 1'
#
loop_
_entity.id
_entity.type
_entity.pdbx_description
1 polymer ?
#
loop_
_entity_poly.entity_id
_entity_poly.type
_entity_poly.pdbx_seq_one_letter_code
_entity_poly.pdbx_strand_id
1 'polypeptide(L)'
;MAPSSPVIEVRLVVARQLERLAAPGSAREAAAGAIRDSAELVLEAIGVPATPEVAIDVGGPATGPDAWGRLYVGGERCRFSAEAGRAARAVVLLEHDSGLEASELVPWLETSLDDEGGGQAAAFLAALLPGVLGEHGAALISDDIGAMYAASIGVEDNLPSLAAVLRQLAGLRVSVADRDAVRRGLENGAGEPGEALLAELRPPVVELRLSLAFLESLTTEDPNATAGLLTYLRDGLFVELGVEIPPVRLVPARMPDRTFALTINDVALAPRLGLRADECLVNEEPRRLAAFLTEASDSNTVRGWMQNPGSGMANARVDIAAAQAMGDVGLIVWTPLGHLILAVAADLRAHASCFVDAAGARALLDSLEPIAPTLVRQTRSRVSEARLARSLRALAAEQESGRNLSAVLEELLDSEGHDADVRRALAPAIATRHARGTRTLVVYLLDPAIERALSEARPLAEGVADDILAAIQAELAMLPLAVTPPTLLTDAAVRARLKAVVQDELPWLDVLCYDDLPRALNVQPVARIALQADVLTGASR
;
A
#
# COMPACT_ATOMS: atom_id res chain seq x y z
N MET A 1 20.81 22.43 28.89
CA MET A 1 20.10 21.15 28.89
C MET A 1 19.80 20.84 27.44
N ALA A 2 20.20 19.70 26.93
CA ALA A 2 19.73 19.29 25.61
C ALA A 2 18.19 19.16 25.69
N PRO A 3 17.43 19.62 24.69
CA PRO A 3 16.00 19.40 24.65
C PRO A 3 15.75 17.89 24.72
N SER A 4 14.79 17.48 25.56
CA SER A 4 14.38 16.07 25.60
C SER A 4 13.87 15.67 24.22
N SER A 5 14.23 14.50 23.71
CA SER A 5 13.71 13.99 22.45
C SER A 5 12.18 14.01 22.49
N PRO A 6 11.49 14.43 21.43
CA PRO A 6 10.05 14.39 21.39
C PRO A 6 9.57 12.96 21.50
N VAL A 7 8.43 12.80 22.13
CA VAL A 7 7.80 11.50 22.37
C VAL A 7 6.75 11.27 21.30
N ILE A 8 6.73 10.07 20.74
CA ILE A 8 5.68 9.59 19.85
C ILE A 8 4.91 8.48 20.54
N GLU A 9 3.59 8.63 20.67
CA GLU A 9 2.72 7.58 21.17
C GLU A 9 2.48 6.55 20.06
N VAL A 10 2.83 5.29 20.37
CA VAL A 10 2.48 4.11 19.56
C VAL A 10 1.59 3.22 20.38
N ARG A 11 0.31 3.12 20.01
CA ARG A 11 -0.70 2.41 20.80
C ARG A 11 -1.23 1.20 20.02
N LEU A 12 -1.15 0.03 20.62
CA LEU A 12 -1.75 -1.20 20.11
C LEU A 12 -3.01 -1.52 20.95
N VAL A 13 -4.17 -1.60 20.31
CA VAL A 13 -5.42 -2.00 20.93
C VAL A 13 -5.72 -3.43 20.50
N VAL A 14 -5.57 -4.40 21.41
CA VAL A 14 -5.74 -5.83 21.11
C VAL A 14 -7.17 -6.30 21.31
N ALA A 15 -7.56 -7.36 20.60
CA ALA A 15 -8.83 -8.03 20.81
C ALA A 15 -8.92 -8.58 22.25
N ARG A 16 -10.16 -8.72 22.78
CA ARG A 16 -10.39 -9.21 24.16
C ARG A 16 -9.77 -10.59 24.41
N GLN A 17 -9.75 -11.47 23.42
CA GLN A 17 -9.10 -12.78 23.50
C GLN A 17 -7.59 -12.68 23.78
N LEU A 18 -6.97 -11.56 23.40
CA LEU A 18 -5.54 -11.28 23.55
C LEU A 18 -5.24 -10.33 24.72
N GLU A 19 -6.15 -10.19 25.70
CA GLU A 19 -6.00 -9.27 26.85
C GLU A 19 -4.70 -9.50 27.63
N ARG A 20 -4.12 -10.70 27.59
CA ARG A 20 -2.83 -11.02 28.21
C ARG A 20 -1.67 -10.19 27.65
N LEU A 21 -1.76 -9.71 26.40
CA LEU A 21 -0.78 -8.77 25.85
C LEU A 21 -0.86 -7.37 26.51
N ALA A 22 -2.02 -7.01 27.05
CA ALA A 22 -2.21 -5.74 27.74
C ALA A 22 -2.04 -5.87 29.27
N ALA A 23 -2.21 -7.08 29.81
CA ALA A 23 -2.06 -7.35 31.24
C ALA A 23 -0.58 -7.26 31.67
N PRO A 24 -0.26 -6.73 32.87
CA PRO A 24 1.11 -6.69 33.36
C PRO A 24 1.75 -8.09 33.38
N GLY A 25 2.92 -8.25 32.77
CA GLY A 25 3.66 -9.51 32.71
C GLY A 25 4.63 -9.58 31.55
N SER A 26 5.36 -10.70 31.45
CA SER A 26 6.41 -10.92 30.44
C SER A 26 5.93 -10.79 29.00
N ALA A 27 4.71 -11.24 28.68
CA ALA A 27 4.15 -11.14 27.34
C ALA A 27 3.91 -9.69 26.92
N ARG A 28 3.41 -8.84 27.84
CA ARG A 28 3.27 -7.40 27.59
C ARG A 28 4.61 -6.71 27.40
N GLU A 29 5.58 -7.04 28.23
CA GLU A 29 6.93 -6.46 28.14
C GLU A 29 7.60 -6.82 26.82
N ALA A 30 7.51 -8.09 26.40
CA ALA A 30 8.04 -8.55 25.13
C ALA A 30 7.33 -7.89 23.93
N ALA A 31 6.00 -7.80 23.94
CA ALA A 31 5.24 -7.12 22.90
C ALA A 31 5.55 -5.62 22.85
N ALA A 32 5.60 -4.94 24.01
CA ALA A 32 5.97 -3.52 24.07
C ALA A 32 7.40 -3.26 23.58
N GLY A 33 8.33 -4.18 23.88
CA GLY A 33 9.69 -4.16 23.33
C GLY A 33 9.67 -4.24 21.81
N ALA A 34 9.00 -5.24 21.25
CA ALA A 34 8.90 -5.42 19.78
C ALA A 34 8.26 -4.21 19.07
N ILE A 35 7.25 -3.59 19.67
CA ILE A 35 6.62 -2.38 19.12
C ILE A 35 7.62 -1.20 19.15
N ARG A 36 8.32 -1.02 20.26
CA ARG A 36 9.31 0.06 20.42
C ARG A 36 10.44 -0.09 19.43
N ASP A 37 11.06 -1.27 19.37
CA ASP A 37 12.18 -1.55 18.46
C ASP A 37 11.78 -1.35 17.00
N SER A 38 10.55 -1.74 16.63
CA SER A 38 10.00 -1.52 15.30
C SER A 38 9.82 -0.04 14.97
N ALA A 39 9.30 0.74 15.92
CA ALA A 39 9.13 2.17 15.74
C ALA A 39 10.48 2.90 15.67
N GLU A 40 11.45 2.54 16.51
CA GLU A 40 12.81 3.07 16.47
C GLU A 40 13.50 2.78 15.13
N LEU A 41 13.36 1.55 14.62
CA LEU A 41 13.91 1.16 13.32
C LEU A 41 13.36 2.04 12.19
N VAL A 42 12.07 2.30 12.17
CA VAL A 42 11.44 3.14 11.13
C VAL A 42 11.82 4.61 11.30
N LEU A 43 11.84 5.13 12.53
CA LEU A 43 12.28 6.49 12.83
C LEU A 43 13.73 6.73 12.41
N GLU A 44 14.60 5.75 12.64
CA GLU A 44 16.01 5.77 12.21
C GLU A 44 16.09 5.76 10.67
N ALA A 45 15.33 4.89 10.00
CA ALA A 45 15.30 4.81 8.55
C ALA A 45 14.82 6.14 7.91
N ILE A 46 13.80 6.78 8.50
CA ILE A 46 13.30 8.08 8.06
C ILE A 46 14.30 9.21 8.44
N GLY A 47 15.14 9.00 9.45
CA GLY A 47 16.12 10.00 9.92
C GLY A 47 15.55 11.03 10.91
N VAL A 48 14.48 10.71 11.59
CA VAL A 48 13.77 11.58 12.53
C VAL A 48 14.09 11.20 13.98
N PRO A 49 14.62 12.10 14.80
CA PRO A 49 14.94 11.81 16.20
C PRO A 49 13.67 11.92 17.06
N ALA A 50 13.10 10.78 17.46
CA ALA A 50 12.00 10.72 18.40
C ALA A 50 12.11 9.47 19.27
N THR A 51 11.42 9.47 20.42
CA THR A 51 11.38 8.33 21.32
C THR A 51 9.97 7.75 21.32
N PRO A 52 9.77 6.48 20.92
CA PRO A 52 8.45 5.87 20.96
C PRO A 52 8.02 5.54 22.40
N GLU A 53 6.85 6.01 22.77
CA GLU A 53 6.13 5.59 23.99
C GLU A 53 5.04 4.59 23.62
N VAL A 54 5.12 3.38 24.17
CA VAL A 54 4.26 2.27 23.78
C VAL A 54 3.16 2.07 24.80
N ALA A 55 1.90 2.07 24.32
CA ALA A 55 0.72 1.66 25.08
C ALA A 55 0.09 0.41 24.47
N ILE A 56 -0.36 -0.53 25.29
CA ILE A 56 -1.13 -1.71 24.85
C ILE A 56 -2.41 -1.75 25.67
N ASP A 57 -3.55 -1.65 24.99
CA ASP A 57 -4.88 -1.60 25.57
C ASP A 57 -5.76 -2.74 25.06
N VAL A 58 -6.86 -3.04 25.76
CA VAL A 58 -7.85 -4.02 25.32
C VAL A 58 -9.04 -3.30 24.72
N GLY A 59 -9.39 -3.64 23.48
CA GLY A 59 -10.52 -3.09 22.77
C GLY A 59 -11.76 -3.98 22.74
N GLY A 60 -12.81 -3.47 22.11
CA GLY A 60 -14.01 -4.24 21.79
C GLY A 60 -13.75 -5.27 20.68
N PRO A 61 -14.78 -6.07 20.30
CA PRO A 61 -14.67 -7.00 19.19
C PRO A 61 -14.34 -6.23 17.91
N ALA A 62 -13.27 -6.64 17.24
CA ALA A 62 -12.92 -6.15 15.92
C ALA A 62 -13.38 -7.17 14.87
N THR A 63 -13.79 -6.66 13.73
CA THR A 63 -14.11 -7.44 12.54
C THR A 63 -13.14 -7.06 11.43
N GLY A 64 -12.80 -8.00 10.56
CA GLY A 64 -11.91 -7.71 9.44
C GLY A 64 -10.49 -8.27 9.62
N PRO A 65 -9.57 -7.89 8.74
CA PRO A 65 -8.21 -8.44 8.70
C PRO A 65 -7.37 -8.12 9.94
N ASP A 66 -7.68 -7.05 10.62
CA ASP A 66 -7.06 -6.62 11.88
C ASP A 66 -7.89 -6.97 13.13
N ALA A 67 -8.70 -8.04 13.04
CA ALA A 67 -9.51 -8.53 14.15
C ALA A 67 -8.70 -8.85 15.43
N TRP A 68 -7.39 -9.12 15.31
CA TRP A 68 -6.50 -9.38 16.42
C TRP A 68 -6.04 -8.11 17.15
N GLY A 69 -5.92 -6.98 16.43
CA GLY A 69 -5.43 -5.72 17.02
C GLY A 69 -5.48 -4.54 16.04
N ARG A 70 -5.48 -3.36 16.60
CA ARG A 70 -5.47 -2.07 15.89
C ARG A 70 -4.27 -1.25 16.33
N LEU A 71 -3.50 -0.75 15.39
CA LEU A 71 -2.33 0.07 15.64
C LEU A 71 -2.67 1.55 15.44
N TYR A 72 -2.22 2.39 16.36
CA TYR A 72 -2.35 3.84 16.29
C TYR A 72 -1.00 4.50 16.52
N VAL A 73 -0.74 5.56 15.78
CA VAL A 73 0.46 6.38 15.91
C VAL A 73 0.05 7.84 15.99
N GLY A 74 0.42 8.53 17.05
CA GLY A 74 0.00 9.93 17.26
C GLY A 74 -1.51 10.13 17.22
N GLY A 75 -2.29 9.11 17.56
CA GLY A 75 -3.75 9.11 17.50
C GLY A 75 -4.35 8.73 16.12
N GLU A 76 -3.54 8.63 15.06
CA GLU A 76 -3.97 8.16 13.75
C GLU A 76 -3.92 6.63 13.67
N ARG A 77 -4.93 6.01 13.06
CA ARG A 77 -4.98 4.57 12.87
C ARG A 77 -4.11 4.15 11.70
N CYS A 78 -3.15 3.26 11.97
CA CYS A 78 -2.34 2.59 10.96
C CYS A 78 -3.04 1.31 10.51
N ARG A 79 -3.49 1.26 9.26
CA ARG A 79 -4.13 0.08 8.68
C ARG A 79 -3.09 -0.83 8.05
N PHE A 80 -3.40 -2.09 7.95
CA PHE A 80 -2.57 -3.08 7.26
C PHE A 80 -3.43 -4.20 6.67
N SER A 81 -2.95 -4.82 5.62
CA SER A 81 -3.67 -5.88 4.94
C SER A 81 -3.66 -7.20 5.73
N ALA A 82 -4.67 -8.03 5.53
CA ALA A 82 -4.70 -9.39 6.08
C ALA A 82 -3.48 -10.22 5.63
N GLU A 83 -2.96 -9.96 4.44
CA GLU A 83 -1.78 -10.62 3.92
C GLU A 83 -0.52 -10.29 4.72
N ALA A 84 -0.36 -9.04 5.15
CA ALA A 84 0.77 -8.63 5.98
C ALA A 84 0.80 -9.43 7.31
N GLY A 85 -0.35 -9.61 7.96
CA GLY A 85 -0.47 -10.43 9.17
C GLY A 85 -0.15 -11.91 8.91
N ARG A 86 -0.63 -12.47 7.80
CA ARG A 86 -0.30 -13.86 7.41
C ARG A 86 1.17 -14.05 7.09
N ALA A 87 1.77 -13.09 6.36
CA ALA A 87 3.19 -13.12 6.06
C ALA A 87 4.05 -13.02 7.31
N ALA A 88 3.72 -12.12 8.23
CA ALA A 88 4.43 -11.98 9.50
C ALA A 88 4.35 -13.25 10.34
N ARG A 89 3.19 -13.91 10.40
CA ARG A 89 3.06 -15.21 11.07
C ARG A 89 3.92 -16.28 10.40
N ALA A 90 3.90 -16.38 9.07
CA ALA A 90 4.72 -17.35 8.34
C ALA A 90 6.22 -17.14 8.60
N VAL A 91 6.66 -15.89 8.74
CA VAL A 91 8.03 -15.54 9.13
C VAL A 91 8.38 -16.10 10.51
N VAL A 92 7.47 -15.99 11.50
CA VAL A 92 7.71 -16.47 12.87
C VAL A 92 7.77 -17.98 12.96
N LEU A 93 6.84 -18.65 12.31
CA LEU A 93 6.74 -20.11 12.41
C LEU A 93 7.84 -20.83 11.63
N LEU A 94 8.54 -20.15 10.72
CA LEU A 94 9.48 -20.78 9.76
C LEU A 94 8.85 -21.99 9.05
N GLU A 95 7.53 -22.12 9.19
CA GLU A 95 6.77 -23.28 8.79
C GLU A 95 6.19 -23.13 7.40
N HIS A 96 6.13 -24.22 6.82
CA HIS A 96 5.88 -24.53 5.45
C HIS A 96 4.43 -24.42 5.08
N ASP A 97 3.56 -24.18 6.00
CA ASP A 97 2.16 -24.27 5.73
C ASP A 97 1.45 -23.04 6.25
N SER A 98 0.71 -22.49 5.39
CA SER A 98 -0.65 -22.34 5.80
C SER A 98 -1.44 -21.47 4.88
N GLY A 99 -2.35 -22.07 4.34
CA GLY A 99 -3.60 -21.47 4.03
C GLY A 99 -4.34 -21.08 5.29
N LEU A 100 -3.74 -20.25 6.14
CA LEU A 100 -4.45 -19.74 7.30
C LEU A 100 -5.33 -18.60 6.86
N GLU A 101 -6.60 -18.80 7.06
CA GLU A 101 -7.56 -17.72 6.95
C GLU A 101 -7.29 -16.66 8.02
N ALA A 102 -7.64 -15.41 7.76
CA ALA A 102 -7.49 -14.33 8.74
C ALA A 102 -8.17 -14.66 10.09
N SER A 103 -9.23 -15.49 10.06
CA SER A 103 -9.94 -16.01 11.22
C SER A 103 -9.10 -16.89 12.15
N GLU A 104 -7.99 -17.46 11.67
CA GLU A 104 -7.12 -18.34 12.47
C GLU A 104 -5.97 -17.60 13.16
N LEU A 105 -5.76 -16.34 12.84
CA LEU A 105 -4.68 -15.55 13.44
C LEU A 105 -4.90 -15.30 14.93
N VAL A 106 -6.14 -14.98 15.33
CA VAL A 106 -6.47 -14.73 16.76
C VAL A 106 -6.28 -15.99 17.61
N PRO A 107 -6.83 -17.18 17.25
CA PRO A 107 -6.59 -18.42 17.99
C PRO A 107 -5.10 -18.79 18.05
N TRP A 108 -4.34 -18.56 16.98
CA TRP A 108 -2.91 -18.81 17.01
C TRP A 108 -2.16 -17.87 17.94
N LEU A 109 -2.46 -16.56 17.92
CA LEU A 109 -1.86 -15.61 18.85
C LEU A 109 -2.23 -15.94 20.30
N GLU A 110 -3.47 -16.35 20.57
CA GLU A 110 -3.92 -16.76 21.89
C GLU A 110 -3.08 -17.95 22.43
N THR A 111 -2.89 -18.99 21.60
CA THR A 111 -2.03 -20.13 21.97
C THR A 111 -0.57 -19.74 22.10
N SER A 112 -0.07 -18.83 21.28
CA SER A 112 1.32 -18.36 21.34
C SER A 112 1.65 -17.55 22.62
N LEU A 113 0.63 -17.08 23.33
CA LEU A 113 0.79 -16.42 24.64
C LEU A 113 1.00 -17.41 25.79
N ASP A 114 0.71 -18.69 25.57
CA ASP A 114 0.97 -19.75 26.55
C ASP A 114 2.43 -20.22 26.55
N ASP A 115 3.18 -19.94 25.48
CA ASP A 115 4.60 -20.21 25.41
C ASP A 115 5.40 -19.25 26.28
N GLU A 116 6.63 -19.65 26.65
CA GLU A 116 7.51 -18.93 27.60
C GLU A 116 7.57 -17.42 27.33
N GLY A 117 6.69 -16.66 28.00
CA GLY A 117 6.70 -15.20 28.00
C GLY A 117 6.15 -14.50 26.77
N GLY A 118 5.38 -15.16 25.89
CA GLY A 118 4.78 -14.54 24.71
C GLY A 118 5.79 -14.23 23.58
N GLY A 119 6.88 -14.99 23.52
CA GLY A 119 7.97 -14.76 22.56
C GLY A 119 7.53 -14.84 21.09
N GLN A 120 6.61 -15.74 20.75
CA GLN A 120 6.08 -15.85 19.37
C GLN A 120 5.20 -14.65 18.99
N ALA A 121 4.38 -14.16 19.93
CA ALA A 121 3.58 -12.96 19.70
C ALA A 121 4.45 -11.71 19.52
N ALA A 122 5.52 -11.58 20.31
CA ALA A 122 6.50 -10.50 20.14
C ALA A 122 7.25 -10.60 18.80
N ALA A 123 7.64 -11.81 18.39
CA ALA A 123 8.28 -12.05 17.09
C ALA A 123 7.32 -11.74 15.91
N PHE A 124 6.03 -12.04 16.06
CA PHE A 124 5.00 -11.65 15.09
C PHE A 124 4.91 -10.12 14.93
N LEU A 125 4.87 -9.39 16.05
CA LEU A 125 4.85 -7.93 16.04
C LEU A 125 6.13 -7.38 15.40
N ALA A 126 7.30 -7.92 15.75
CA ALA A 126 8.57 -7.52 15.17
C ALA A 126 8.68 -7.79 13.66
N ALA A 127 7.98 -8.81 13.15
CA ALA A 127 7.94 -9.10 11.72
C ALA A 127 6.95 -8.20 10.95
N LEU A 128 5.82 -7.83 11.58
CA LEU A 128 4.75 -7.07 10.96
C LEU A 128 4.99 -5.55 11.01
N LEU A 129 5.31 -5.04 12.20
CA LEU A 129 5.21 -3.61 12.49
C LEU A 129 6.19 -2.71 11.72
N PRO A 130 7.45 -3.10 11.45
CA PRO A 130 8.35 -2.23 10.67
C PRO A 130 7.77 -1.85 9.30
N GLY A 131 7.14 -2.81 8.61
CA GLY A 131 6.49 -2.56 7.33
C GLY A 131 5.26 -1.66 7.48
N VAL A 132 4.37 -1.97 8.44
CA VAL A 132 3.15 -1.19 8.70
C VAL A 132 3.50 0.25 9.12
N LEU A 133 4.40 0.43 10.06
CA LEU A 133 4.85 1.76 10.49
C LEU A 133 5.56 2.51 9.37
N GLY A 134 6.31 1.81 8.52
CA GLY A 134 6.93 2.38 7.34
C GLY A 134 5.92 2.85 6.30
N GLU A 135 4.80 2.16 6.14
CA GLU A 135 3.68 2.61 5.29
C GLU A 135 3.01 3.87 5.81
N HIS A 136 2.99 4.02 7.14
CA HIS A 136 2.40 5.17 7.82
C HIS A 136 3.46 6.14 8.37
N GLY A 137 4.65 6.19 7.75
CA GLY A 137 5.78 7.00 8.22
C GLY A 137 5.46 8.48 8.43
N ALA A 138 4.53 9.04 7.67
CA ALA A 138 4.06 10.40 7.85
C ALA A 138 3.37 10.62 9.22
N ALA A 139 2.64 9.64 9.74
CA ALA A 139 1.97 9.71 11.05
C ALA A 139 2.96 9.73 12.21
N LEU A 140 4.20 9.25 11.98
CA LEU A 140 5.29 9.30 12.96
C LEU A 140 5.86 10.72 13.15
N ILE A 141 5.43 11.72 12.38
CA ILE A 141 6.00 13.07 12.42
C ILE A 141 4.98 14.07 12.96
N SER A 142 5.08 14.38 14.26
CA SER A 142 4.31 15.44 14.90
C SER A 142 4.91 16.83 14.61
N ASP A 143 4.15 17.89 14.92
CA ASP A 143 4.65 19.26 14.77
C ASP A 143 5.84 19.54 15.73
N ASP A 144 5.83 18.96 16.92
CA ASP A 144 6.94 19.04 17.88
C ASP A 144 8.23 18.40 17.33
N ILE A 145 8.10 17.28 16.62
CA ILE A 145 9.22 16.64 15.92
C ILE A 145 9.75 17.53 14.83
N GLY A 146 8.87 18.15 14.04
CA GLY A 146 9.25 19.11 13.01
C GLY A 146 10.02 20.29 13.57
N ALA A 147 9.53 20.88 14.65
CA ALA A 147 10.19 22.00 15.33
C ALA A 147 11.57 21.61 15.89
N MET A 148 11.68 20.43 16.51
CA MET A 148 12.97 19.96 17.01
C MET A 148 13.95 19.60 15.90
N TYR A 149 13.47 19.02 14.82
CA TYR A 149 14.30 18.77 13.64
C TYR A 149 14.82 20.07 13.07
N ALA A 150 13.97 21.13 12.91
CA ALA A 150 14.36 22.47 12.48
C ALA A 150 15.47 23.05 13.35
N ALA A 151 15.31 22.99 14.67
CA ALA A 151 16.33 23.43 15.62
C ALA A 151 17.66 22.66 15.46
N SER A 152 17.59 21.36 15.15
CA SER A 152 18.78 20.52 14.97
C SER A 152 19.60 20.86 13.73
N ILE A 153 18.96 21.42 12.69
CA ILE A 153 19.62 21.86 11.45
C ILE A 153 19.90 23.38 11.42
N GLY A 154 19.52 24.12 12.47
CA GLY A 154 19.76 25.56 12.59
C GLY A 154 18.88 26.42 11.70
N VAL A 155 17.68 25.95 11.33
CA VAL A 155 16.68 26.68 10.57
C VAL A 155 15.66 27.28 11.53
N GLU A 156 15.40 28.60 11.43
CA GLU A 156 14.36 29.24 12.23
C GLU A 156 12.97 28.76 11.81
N ASP A 157 12.08 28.58 12.79
CA ASP A 157 10.75 27.95 12.69
C ASP A 157 9.73 28.80 11.89
N ASN A 158 10.18 29.64 10.97
CA ASN A 158 9.35 30.52 10.14
C ASN A 158 8.91 29.91 8.80
N LEU A 159 9.34 28.68 8.51
CA LEU A 159 8.84 27.96 7.34
C LEU A 159 7.46 27.37 7.69
N PRO A 160 6.42 27.59 6.87
CA PRO A 160 5.13 26.97 7.12
C PRO A 160 5.32 25.46 7.19
N SER A 161 5.28 25.01 8.40
CA SER A 161 5.44 23.66 8.90
C SER A 161 6.50 22.79 8.17
N LEU A 162 7.74 22.90 8.60
CA LEU A 162 8.77 21.90 8.23
C LEU A 162 8.23 20.49 8.51
N ALA A 163 7.41 20.32 9.56
CA ALA A 163 6.71 19.07 9.83
C ALA A 163 5.86 18.58 8.64
N ALA A 164 5.15 19.45 7.91
CA ALA A 164 4.39 19.05 6.73
C ALA A 164 5.32 18.56 5.59
N VAL A 165 6.45 19.23 5.41
CA VAL A 165 7.46 18.83 4.42
C VAL A 165 8.07 17.48 4.81
N LEU A 166 8.41 17.29 6.08
CA LEU A 166 8.93 16.01 6.58
C LEU A 166 7.90 14.89 6.42
N ARG A 167 6.60 15.16 6.70
CA ARG A 167 5.52 14.20 6.45
C ARG A 167 5.41 13.83 4.97
N GLN A 168 5.53 14.81 4.08
CA GLN A 168 5.55 14.55 2.64
C GLN A 168 6.71 13.63 2.25
N LEU A 169 7.93 13.90 2.73
CA LEU A 169 9.11 13.07 2.45
C LEU A 169 8.98 11.66 3.05
N ALA A 170 8.49 11.55 4.29
CA ALA A 170 8.22 10.27 4.92
C ALA A 170 7.15 9.47 4.18
N GLY A 171 6.10 10.12 3.67
CA GLY A 171 5.09 9.49 2.80
C GLY A 171 5.67 9.00 1.47
N LEU A 172 6.74 9.63 0.99
CA LEU A 172 7.53 9.17 -0.16
C LEU A 172 8.66 8.22 0.22
N ARG A 173 8.74 7.82 1.49
CA ARG A 173 9.74 6.89 2.04
C ARG A 173 11.19 7.39 1.92
N VAL A 174 11.37 8.71 1.85
CA VAL A 174 12.67 9.35 1.69
C VAL A 174 13.21 9.76 3.06
N SER A 175 14.43 9.31 3.36
CA SER A 175 15.13 9.64 4.60
C SER A 175 15.59 11.10 4.64
N VAL A 176 15.41 11.73 5.79
CA VAL A 176 15.92 13.07 6.10
C VAL A 176 17.14 13.02 7.03
N ALA A 177 17.82 11.88 7.10
CA ALA A 177 19.00 11.69 7.95
C ALA A 177 20.18 12.58 7.51
N ASP A 178 20.32 12.89 6.21
CA ASP A 178 21.32 13.83 5.71
C ASP A 178 20.88 15.29 5.95
N ARG A 179 21.15 15.77 7.17
CA ARG A 179 20.78 17.11 7.62
C ARG A 179 21.38 18.24 6.78
N ASP A 180 22.55 18.01 6.20
CA ASP A 180 23.20 19.02 5.36
C ASP A 180 22.51 19.10 3.98
N ALA A 181 22.10 17.98 3.41
CA ALA A 181 21.28 17.97 2.20
C ALA A 181 19.93 18.63 2.46
N VAL A 182 19.29 18.32 3.58
CA VAL A 182 18.01 18.96 3.96
C VAL A 182 18.18 20.47 4.09
N ARG A 183 19.24 20.96 4.76
CA ARG A 183 19.48 22.40 4.90
C ARG A 183 19.68 23.06 3.54
N ARG A 184 20.53 22.49 2.66
CA ARG A 184 20.73 23.01 1.29
C ARG A 184 19.44 23.08 0.49
N GLY A 185 18.63 22.02 0.54
CA GLY A 185 17.36 21.97 -0.17
C GLY A 185 16.37 23.02 0.33
N LEU A 186 16.32 23.31 1.64
CA LEU A 186 15.51 24.37 2.23
C LEU A 186 15.99 25.76 1.80
N GLU A 187 17.30 26.01 1.77
CA GLU A 187 17.91 27.28 1.33
C GLU A 187 17.63 27.54 -0.16
N ASN A 188 17.63 26.50 -0.99
CA ASN A 188 17.40 26.58 -2.43
C ASN A 188 15.92 26.59 -2.82
N GLY A 189 15.02 26.20 -1.90
CA GLY A 189 13.61 25.88 -2.16
C GLY A 189 12.63 27.05 -2.08
N ALA A 190 12.95 28.22 -2.65
CA ALA A 190 12.03 29.36 -2.65
C ALA A 190 10.68 29.02 -3.29
N GLY A 191 9.69 28.65 -2.48
CA GLY A 191 8.30 28.40 -2.88
C GLY A 191 7.81 26.96 -2.78
N GLU A 192 8.66 25.95 -2.98
CA GLU A 192 8.30 24.52 -2.91
C GLU A 192 9.40 23.69 -2.21
N PRO A 193 9.52 23.81 -0.88
CA PRO A 193 10.63 23.20 -0.14
C PRO A 193 10.67 21.66 -0.25
N GLY A 194 9.54 20.99 -0.33
CA GLY A 194 9.48 19.53 -0.46
C GLY A 194 10.13 19.01 -1.75
N GLU A 195 9.89 19.69 -2.88
CA GLU A 195 10.48 19.29 -4.17
C GLU A 195 11.97 19.64 -4.25
N ALA A 196 12.36 20.78 -3.67
CA ALA A 196 13.78 21.15 -3.59
C ALA A 196 14.56 20.15 -2.73
N LEU A 197 13.96 19.66 -1.64
CA LEU A 197 14.56 18.62 -0.80
C LEU A 197 14.68 17.30 -1.54
N LEU A 198 13.66 16.88 -2.30
CA LEU A 198 13.74 15.67 -3.11
C LEU A 198 14.88 15.71 -4.14
N ALA A 199 15.16 16.90 -4.69
CA ALA A 199 16.27 17.08 -5.64
C ALA A 199 17.66 16.99 -4.98
N GLU A 200 17.79 17.38 -3.71
CA GLU A 200 19.05 17.30 -2.94
C GLU A 200 19.26 15.94 -2.29
N LEU A 201 18.17 15.20 -2.02
CA LEU A 201 18.22 13.88 -1.45
C LEU A 201 18.48 12.83 -2.55
N ARG A 202 18.62 11.58 -2.15
CA ARG A 202 18.94 10.50 -3.10
C ARG A 202 17.93 10.36 -4.22
N PRO A 203 18.38 9.96 -5.45
CA PRO A 203 17.45 9.48 -6.46
C PRO A 203 16.68 8.24 -5.95
N PRO A 204 15.47 8.01 -6.47
CA PRO A 204 14.65 6.87 -6.07
C PRO A 204 15.38 5.54 -6.24
N VAL A 205 15.24 4.65 -5.26
CA VAL A 205 15.89 3.34 -5.23
C VAL A 205 14.88 2.26 -4.90
N VAL A 206 15.00 1.11 -5.57
CA VAL A 206 14.20 -0.09 -5.28
C VAL A 206 15.12 -1.27 -5.04
N GLU A 207 14.97 -1.90 -3.86
CA GLU A 207 15.70 -3.12 -3.51
C GLU A 207 14.71 -4.23 -3.20
N LEU A 208 14.86 -5.36 -3.90
CA LEU A 208 14.17 -6.59 -3.58
C LEU A 208 15.08 -7.44 -2.69
N ARG A 209 14.74 -7.49 -1.41
CA ARG A 209 15.47 -8.23 -0.39
C ARG A 209 14.87 -9.61 -0.23
N LEU A 210 15.67 -10.65 -0.32
CA LEU A 210 15.21 -12.04 -0.21
C LEU A 210 16.29 -12.93 0.41
N SER A 211 15.88 -14.08 0.97
CA SER A 211 16.84 -15.05 1.50
C SER A 211 17.72 -15.59 0.37
N LEU A 212 18.98 -15.91 0.69
CA LEU A 212 19.90 -16.47 -0.31
C LEU A 212 19.37 -17.79 -0.88
N ALA A 213 18.81 -18.66 -0.03
CA ALA A 213 18.23 -19.93 -0.46
C ALA A 213 17.05 -19.72 -1.43
N PHE A 214 16.20 -18.72 -1.17
CA PHE A 214 15.10 -18.41 -2.07
C PHE A 214 15.62 -17.86 -3.41
N LEU A 215 16.59 -16.95 -3.38
CA LEU A 215 17.22 -16.44 -4.60
C LEU A 215 17.83 -17.57 -5.44
N GLU A 216 18.57 -18.48 -4.82
CA GLU A 216 19.16 -19.64 -5.49
C GLU A 216 18.08 -20.53 -6.12
N SER A 217 16.97 -20.79 -5.41
CA SER A 217 15.86 -21.60 -5.95
C SER A 217 15.20 -20.97 -7.18
N LEU A 218 15.12 -19.62 -7.24
CA LEU A 218 14.53 -18.88 -8.36
C LEU A 218 15.47 -18.77 -9.57
N THR A 219 16.78 -18.86 -9.36
CA THR A 219 17.79 -18.64 -10.40
C THR A 219 18.44 -19.91 -10.91
N THR A 220 17.97 -21.08 -10.46
CA THR A 220 18.57 -22.38 -10.79
C THR A 220 18.57 -22.67 -12.29
N GLU A 221 17.55 -22.24 -13.04
CA GLU A 221 17.42 -22.53 -14.48
C GLU A 221 18.12 -21.47 -15.36
N ASP A 222 17.96 -20.19 -15.04
CA ASP A 222 18.60 -19.07 -15.76
C ASP A 222 18.77 -17.84 -14.85
N PRO A 223 19.99 -17.51 -14.43
CA PRO A 223 20.25 -16.32 -13.61
C PRO A 223 19.85 -15.00 -14.27
N ASN A 224 19.78 -14.93 -15.59
CA ASN A 224 19.39 -13.72 -16.32
C ASN A 224 17.88 -13.58 -16.47
N ALA A 225 17.12 -14.66 -16.30
CA ALA A 225 15.67 -14.65 -16.50
C ALA A 225 15.00 -13.70 -15.49
N THR A 226 15.39 -13.73 -14.23
CA THR A 226 14.84 -12.86 -13.18
C THR A 226 15.10 -11.38 -13.49
N ALA A 227 16.33 -11.01 -13.89
CA ALA A 227 16.67 -9.63 -14.25
C ALA A 227 15.90 -9.17 -15.50
N GLY A 228 15.76 -10.05 -16.49
CA GLY A 228 14.98 -9.79 -17.70
C GLY A 228 13.49 -9.56 -17.40
N LEU A 229 12.90 -10.38 -16.53
CA LEU A 229 11.50 -10.24 -16.11
C LEU A 229 11.26 -8.96 -15.31
N LEU A 230 12.18 -8.57 -14.42
CA LEU A 230 12.08 -7.30 -13.68
C LEU A 230 12.18 -6.09 -14.63
N THR A 231 12.99 -6.16 -15.67
CA THR A 231 13.05 -5.12 -16.71
C THR A 231 11.73 -5.05 -17.48
N TYR A 232 11.23 -6.17 -17.94
CA TYR A 232 9.93 -6.25 -18.63
C TYR A 232 8.77 -5.74 -17.76
N LEU A 233 8.79 -6.07 -16.46
CA LEU A 233 7.83 -5.55 -15.49
C LEU A 233 7.85 -4.02 -15.42
N ARG A 234 9.04 -3.42 -15.32
CA ARG A 234 9.18 -1.96 -15.24
C ARG A 234 8.65 -1.28 -16.51
N ASP A 235 8.98 -1.82 -17.68
CA ASP A 235 8.48 -1.33 -18.96
C ASP A 235 6.94 -1.43 -19.02
N GLY A 236 6.37 -2.53 -18.52
CA GLY A 236 4.92 -2.72 -18.39
C GLY A 236 4.26 -1.68 -17.49
N LEU A 237 4.85 -1.42 -16.31
CA LEU A 237 4.35 -0.41 -15.38
C LEU A 237 4.48 1.02 -15.94
N PHE A 238 5.56 1.31 -16.68
CA PHE A 238 5.68 2.58 -17.39
C PHE A 238 4.57 2.74 -18.43
N VAL A 239 4.28 1.69 -19.19
CA VAL A 239 3.18 1.69 -20.17
C VAL A 239 1.82 1.87 -19.48
N GLU A 240 1.64 1.31 -18.29
CA GLU A 240 0.40 1.41 -17.52
C GLU A 240 0.22 2.78 -16.87
N LEU A 241 1.21 3.23 -16.10
CA LEU A 241 1.10 4.39 -15.21
C LEU A 241 1.74 5.67 -15.77
N GLY A 242 2.69 5.55 -16.70
CA GLY A 242 3.49 6.68 -17.15
C GLY A 242 4.56 7.13 -16.16
N VAL A 243 4.91 6.27 -15.20
CA VAL A 243 5.92 6.53 -14.17
C VAL A 243 7.15 5.69 -14.46
N GLU A 244 8.31 6.33 -14.52
CA GLU A 244 9.59 5.64 -14.68
C GLU A 244 10.05 5.05 -13.35
N ILE A 245 10.02 3.72 -13.25
CA ILE A 245 10.45 3.00 -12.06
C ILE A 245 11.95 2.69 -12.16
N PRO A 246 12.75 2.99 -11.12
CA PRO A 246 14.17 2.70 -11.14
C PRO A 246 14.46 1.20 -11.24
N PRO A 247 15.69 0.79 -11.62
CA PRO A 247 16.08 -0.61 -11.64
C PRO A 247 15.89 -1.27 -10.27
N VAL A 248 15.22 -2.42 -10.26
CA VAL A 248 15.05 -3.22 -9.04
C VAL A 248 16.35 -3.99 -8.78
N ARG A 249 17.00 -3.69 -7.66
CA ARG A 249 18.22 -4.39 -7.24
C ARG A 249 17.88 -5.59 -6.39
N LEU A 250 18.41 -6.76 -6.74
CA LEU A 250 18.31 -7.98 -5.93
C LEU A 250 19.36 -7.93 -4.82
N VAL A 251 18.93 -8.00 -3.57
CA VAL A 251 19.80 -7.92 -2.40
C VAL A 251 19.59 -9.15 -1.51
N PRO A 252 20.57 -10.06 -1.42
CA PRO A 252 20.52 -11.16 -0.46
C PRO A 252 20.44 -10.62 0.97
N ALA A 253 19.49 -11.13 1.74
CA ALA A 253 19.23 -10.68 3.11
C ALA A 253 19.10 -11.88 4.07
N ARG A 254 19.37 -11.63 5.35
CA ARG A 254 19.10 -12.61 6.40
C ARG A 254 17.61 -12.59 6.71
N MET A 255 16.88 -13.37 5.96
CA MET A 255 15.43 -13.53 6.08
C MET A 255 15.10 -15.02 6.17
N PRO A 256 13.95 -15.40 6.75
CA PRO A 256 13.46 -16.78 6.68
C PRO A 256 13.35 -17.24 5.22
N ASP A 257 13.48 -18.54 5.01
CA ASP A 257 13.38 -19.11 3.66
C ASP A 257 12.05 -18.71 3.00
N ARG A 258 12.09 -18.51 1.68
CA ARG A 258 10.95 -18.08 0.84
C ARG A 258 10.30 -16.74 1.22
N THR A 259 10.88 -15.99 2.15
CA THR A 259 10.42 -14.64 2.42
C THR A 259 11.18 -13.64 1.58
N PHE A 260 10.49 -12.58 1.21
CA PHE A 260 11.06 -11.43 0.52
C PHE A 260 10.38 -10.13 0.97
N ALA A 261 11.07 -9.03 0.85
CA ALA A 261 10.55 -7.70 1.13
C ALA A 261 11.07 -6.71 0.11
N LEU A 262 10.23 -5.80 -0.33
CA LEU A 262 10.62 -4.68 -1.16
C LEU A 262 11.03 -3.52 -0.25
N THR A 263 12.15 -2.87 -0.54
CA THR A 263 12.54 -1.61 0.06
C THR A 263 12.42 -0.53 -1.01
N ILE A 264 11.63 0.49 -0.74
CA ILE A 264 11.45 1.64 -1.62
C ILE A 264 12.11 2.83 -0.94
N ASN A 265 13.05 3.43 -1.63
CA ASN A 265 13.91 4.47 -1.10
C ASN A 265 14.63 3.99 0.17
N ASP A 266 14.29 4.48 1.34
CA ASP A 266 14.98 4.14 2.59
C ASP A 266 14.12 3.25 3.53
N VAL A 267 12.87 2.94 3.16
CA VAL A 267 11.92 2.23 4.03
C VAL A 267 11.48 0.90 3.42
N ALA A 268 11.60 -0.18 4.20
CA ALA A 268 11.14 -1.49 3.80
C ALA A 268 9.60 -1.62 3.93
N LEU A 269 8.99 -2.38 3.01
CA LEU A 269 7.62 -2.84 3.11
C LEU A 269 7.52 -4.07 4.03
N ALA A 270 6.31 -4.43 4.42
CA ALA A 270 6.06 -5.67 5.12
C ALA A 270 6.58 -6.87 4.31
N PRO A 271 7.19 -7.86 4.96
CA PRO A 271 7.67 -9.05 4.26
C PRO A 271 6.51 -9.86 3.69
N ARG A 272 6.76 -10.51 2.56
CA ARG A 272 5.84 -11.41 1.89
C ARG A 272 6.38 -12.83 1.88
N LEU A 273 5.49 -13.79 1.74
CA LEU A 273 5.84 -15.21 1.58
C LEU A 273 5.79 -15.59 0.09
N GLY A 274 6.86 -16.22 -0.40
CA GLY A 274 6.93 -16.80 -1.73
C GLY A 274 6.43 -18.23 -1.78
N LEU A 275 6.21 -18.75 -2.98
CA LEU A 275 5.91 -20.16 -3.22
C LEU A 275 7.16 -21.02 -3.04
N ARG A 276 6.97 -22.30 -2.75
CA ARG A 276 8.04 -23.31 -2.77
C ARG A 276 8.47 -23.60 -4.21
N ALA A 277 9.66 -24.15 -4.37
CA ALA A 277 10.18 -24.54 -5.68
C ALA A 277 9.30 -25.61 -6.37
N ASP A 278 8.56 -26.42 -5.60
CA ASP A 278 7.68 -27.47 -6.08
C ASP A 278 6.19 -27.06 -6.10
N GLU A 279 5.88 -25.77 -5.88
CA GLU A 279 4.52 -25.24 -5.86
C GLU A 279 4.27 -24.25 -6.99
N CYS A 280 3.02 -24.12 -7.39
CA CYS A 280 2.51 -23.07 -8.26
C CYS A 280 1.22 -22.47 -7.68
N LEU A 281 0.92 -21.23 -8.06
CA LEU A 281 -0.34 -20.56 -7.73
C LEU A 281 -1.25 -20.59 -8.96
N VAL A 282 -2.43 -21.17 -8.83
CA VAL A 282 -3.44 -21.21 -9.90
C VAL A 282 -4.40 -20.05 -9.70
N ASN A 283 -4.50 -19.18 -10.71
CA ASN A 283 -5.39 -18.02 -10.69
C ASN A 283 -6.85 -18.45 -10.89
N GLU A 284 -7.33 -19.24 -9.96
CA GLU A 284 -8.72 -19.71 -9.93
C GLU A 284 -9.17 -19.84 -8.48
N GLU A 285 -10.45 -19.68 -8.28
CA GLU A 285 -11.05 -19.73 -6.97
C GLU A 285 -11.34 -21.12 -6.48
N PRO A 286 -11.44 -21.29 -5.12
CA PRO A 286 -11.66 -22.59 -4.50
C PRO A 286 -12.84 -23.37 -5.10
N ARG A 287 -13.98 -22.71 -5.25
CA ARG A 287 -15.22 -23.35 -5.70
C ARG A 287 -15.18 -23.79 -7.17
N ARG A 288 -14.55 -23.00 -8.02
CA ARG A 288 -14.40 -23.32 -9.43
C ARG A 288 -13.32 -24.36 -9.64
N LEU A 289 -12.21 -24.26 -8.91
CA LEU A 289 -11.16 -25.27 -8.96
C LEU A 289 -11.68 -26.65 -8.54
N ALA A 290 -12.55 -26.73 -7.53
CA ALA A 290 -13.19 -27.98 -7.12
C ALA A 290 -13.97 -28.67 -8.26
N ALA A 291 -14.49 -27.93 -9.24
CA ALA A 291 -15.16 -28.47 -10.41
C ALA A 291 -14.18 -29.09 -11.44
N PHE A 292 -12.92 -28.65 -11.45
CA PHE A 292 -11.86 -29.22 -12.28
C PHE A 292 -11.17 -30.41 -11.61
N LEU A 293 -11.17 -30.47 -10.28
CA LEU A 293 -10.69 -31.59 -9.49
C LEU A 293 -11.75 -32.70 -9.51
N THR A 294 -11.80 -33.46 -10.60
CA THR A 294 -12.65 -34.65 -10.66
C THR A 294 -12.21 -35.69 -9.63
N GLU A 295 -13.09 -36.65 -9.31
CA GLU A 295 -12.91 -37.70 -8.30
C GLU A 295 -11.60 -38.53 -8.41
N ALA A 296 -10.83 -38.35 -9.49
CA ALA A 296 -9.54 -38.98 -9.73
C ALA A 296 -8.33 -38.17 -9.26
N SER A 297 -8.50 -36.93 -8.83
CA SER A 297 -7.40 -36.14 -8.28
C SER A 297 -7.34 -36.36 -6.79
N ASP A 298 -6.21 -36.90 -6.31
CA ASP A 298 -5.94 -37.08 -4.89
C ASP A 298 -6.29 -35.81 -4.12
N SER A 299 -6.92 -35.95 -2.96
CA SER A 299 -7.25 -34.86 -2.03
C SER A 299 -6.03 -34.01 -1.61
N ASN A 300 -4.83 -34.37 -2.05
CA ASN A 300 -3.55 -33.75 -1.78
C ASN A 300 -3.09 -32.77 -2.89
N THR A 301 -3.87 -32.60 -3.96
CA THR A 301 -3.49 -31.74 -5.11
C THR A 301 -3.45 -30.26 -4.72
N VAL A 302 -4.36 -29.83 -3.86
CA VAL A 302 -4.40 -28.45 -3.31
C VAL A 302 -3.67 -28.45 -1.97
N ARG A 303 -2.53 -27.77 -1.94
CA ARG A 303 -1.67 -27.66 -0.74
C ARG A 303 -2.08 -26.51 0.20
N GLY A 304 -3.03 -25.69 -0.23
CA GLY A 304 -3.52 -24.57 0.54
C GLY A 304 -3.91 -23.38 -0.35
N TRP A 305 -4.23 -22.26 0.28
CA TRP A 305 -4.68 -21.05 -0.38
C TRP A 305 -3.74 -19.89 -0.08
N MET A 306 -3.55 -19.01 -1.05
CA MET A 306 -2.75 -17.81 -0.92
C MET A 306 -3.45 -16.67 -1.63
N GLN A 307 -3.36 -15.48 -1.09
CA GLN A 307 -3.88 -14.30 -1.75
C GLN A 307 -3.02 -13.97 -2.97
N ASN A 308 -3.66 -13.80 -4.12
CA ASN A 308 -2.99 -13.35 -5.33
C ASN A 308 -2.65 -11.85 -5.20
N PRO A 309 -1.37 -11.47 -5.25
CA PRO A 309 -0.99 -10.07 -5.04
C PRO A 309 -1.58 -9.10 -6.06
N GLY A 310 -1.88 -9.58 -7.27
CA GLY A 310 -2.40 -8.74 -8.35
C GLY A 310 -3.91 -8.52 -8.29
N SER A 311 -4.68 -9.47 -7.74
CA SER A 311 -6.15 -9.40 -7.71
C SER A 311 -6.74 -9.33 -6.30
N GLY A 312 -5.95 -9.56 -5.26
CA GLY A 312 -6.43 -9.66 -3.90
C GLY A 312 -7.27 -10.92 -3.60
N MET A 313 -7.50 -11.78 -4.60
CA MET A 313 -8.36 -12.96 -4.48
C MET A 313 -7.59 -14.15 -3.90
N ALA A 314 -8.29 -15.02 -3.15
CA ALA A 314 -7.72 -16.28 -2.69
C ALA A 314 -7.56 -17.24 -3.87
N ASN A 315 -6.33 -17.67 -4.12
CA ASN A 315 -5.96 -18.62 -5.19
C ASN A 315 -5.35 -19.90 -4.61
N ALA A 316 -5.48 -21.01 -5.33
CA ALA A 316 -4.98 -22.31 -4.87
C ALA A 316 -3.47 -22.45 -5.06
N ARG A 317 -2.76 -22.91 -4.03
CA ARG A 317 -1.41 -23.47 -4.17
C ARG A 317 -1.53 -24.95 -4.52
N VAL A 318 -0.88 -25.35 -5.58
CA VAL A 318 -0.88 -26.72 -6.08
C VAL A 318 0.55 -27.18 -6.37
N ASP A 319 0.78 -28.48 -6.48
CA ASP A 319 2.07 -28.97 -6.94
C ASP A 319 2.29 -28.72 -8.45
N ILE A 320 3.54 -28.77 -8.90
CA ILE A 320 3.91 -28.48 -10.30
C ILE A 320 3.19 -29.42 -11.28
N ALA A 321 3.00 -30.69 -10.93
CA ALA A 321 2.38 -31.66 -11.85
C ALA A 321 0.89 -31.34 -12.07
N ALA A 322 0.19 -30.99 -10.98
CA ALA A 322 -1.19 -30.52 -11.06
C ALA A 322 -1.30 -29.17 -11.79
N ALA A 323 -0.35 -28.28 -11.54
CA ALA A 323 -0.28 -26.97 -12.20
C ALA A 323 -0.14 -27.09 -13.72
N GLN A 324 0.68 -28.02 -14.22
CA GLN A 324 0.83 -28.29 -15.64
C GLN A 324 -0.48 -28.75 -16.27
N ALA A 325 -1.16 -29.73 -15.65
CA ALA A 325 -2.45 -30.21 -16.12
C ALA A 325 -3.52 -29.11 -16.15
N MET A 326 -3.51 -28.19 -15.16
CA MET A 326 -4.42 -27.04 -15.11
C MET A 326 -4.08 -25.99 -16.17
N GLY A 327 -2.80 -25.77 -16.45
CA GLY A 327 -2.34 -24.92 -17.55
C GLY A 327 -2.77 -25.45 -18.91
N ASP A 328 -2.71 -26.76 -19.12
CA ASP A 328 -3.13 -27.41 -20.38
C ASP A 328 -4.63 -27.22 -20.68
N VAL A 329 -5.45 -27.07 -19.66
CA VAL A 329 -6.90 -26.75 -19.82
C VAL A 329 -7.17 -25.24 -19.83
N GLY A 330 -6.14 -24.40 -19.87
CA GLY A 330 -6.24 -22.95 -20.06
C GLY A 330 -6.36 -22.13 -18.77
N LEU A 331 -6.11 -22.71 -17.59
CA LEU A 331 -6.01 -21.95 -16.35
C LEU A 331 -4.68 -21.19 -16.29
N ILE A 332 -4.69 -20.00 -15.73
CA ILE A 332 -3.47 -19.21 -15.53
C ILE A 332 -2.74 -19.75 -14.30
N VAL A 333 -1.48 -20.11 -14.50
CA VAL A 333 -0.61 -20.67 -13.46
C VAL A 333 0.61 -19.80 -13.28
N TRP A 334 0.91 -19.47 -12.03
CA TRP A 334 2.08 -18.70 -11.63
C TRP A 334 3.11 -19.62 -10.97
N THR A 335 4.29 -19.70 -11.57
CA THR A 335 5.47 -20.35 -10.95
C THR A 335 5.97 -19.52 -9.75
N PRO A 336 6.89 -20.03 -8.91
CA PRO A 336 7.48 -19.25 -7.82
C PRO A 336 8.05 -17.90 -8.27
N LEU A 337 8.78 -17.88 -9.39
CA LEU A 337 9.30 -16.65 -9.98
C LEU A 337 8.17 -15.76 -10.51
N GLY A 338 7.18 -16.33 -11.17
CA GLY A 338 6.01 -15.59 -11.66
C GLY A 338 5.22 -14.94 -10.51
N HIS A 339 5.03 -15.65 -9.40
CA HIS A 339 4.39 -15.12 -8.20
C HIS A 339 5.22 -13.98 -7.56
N LEU A 340 6.54 -14.13 -7.47
CA LEU A 340 7.43 -13.06 -6.98
C LEU A 340 7.29 -11.81 -7.84
N ILE A 341 7.35 -11.94 -9.16
CA ILE A 341 7.20 -10.82 -10.09
C ILE A 341 5.82 -10.16 -9.95
N LEU A 342 4.77 -10.96 -9.78
CA LEU A 342 3.41 -10.46 -9.57
C LEU A 342 3.30 -9.64 -8.28
N ALA A 343 3.92 -10.13 -7.19
CA ALA A 343 3.95 -9.42 -5.91
C ALA A 343 4.75 -8.11 -6.00
N VAL A 344 5.93 -8.15 -6.60
CA VAL A 344 6.74 -6.94 -6.84
C VAL A 344 5.99 -5.94 -7.71
N ALA A 345 5.26 -6.40 -8.74
CA ALA A 345 4.42 -5.54 -9.58
C ALA A 345 3.32 -4.84 -8.78
N ALA A 346 2.65 -5.58 -7.90
CA ALA A 346 1.60 -5.04 -7.06
C ALA A 346 2.15 -3.96 -6.10
N ASP A 347 3.29 -4.24 -5.45
CA ASP A 347 3.93 -3.28 -4.55
C ASP A 347 4.43 -2.03 -5.27
N LEU A 348 5.08 -2.17 -6.41
CA LEU A 348 5.56 -1.04 -7.22
C LEU A 348 4.41 -0.19 -7.74
N ARG A 349 3.30 -0.80 -8.11
CA ARG A 349 2.09 -0.10 -8.55
C ARG A 349 1.46 0.70 -7.40
N ALA A 350 1.33 0.08 -6.23
CA ALA A 350 0.79 0.73 -5.03
C ALA A 350 1.63 1.93 -4.57
N HIS A 351 2.94 1.88 -4.81
CA HIS A 351 3.89 2.92 -4.40
C HIS A 351 4.47 3.73 -5.56
N ALA A 352 3.80 3.75 -6.72
CA ALA A 352 4.29 4.45 -7.91
C ALA A 352 4.55 5.95 -7.68
N SER A 353 3.79 6.56 -6.78
CA SER A 353 3.97 7.96 -6.37
C SER A 353 5.36 8.26 -5.77
N CYS A 354 6.03 7.26 -5.17
CA CYS A 354 7.37 7.42 -4.61
C CYS A 354 8.47 7.64 -5.65
N PHE A 355 8.17 7.37 -6.93
CA PHE A 355 9.14 7.47 -8.03
C PHE A 355 8.95 8.73 -8.89
N VAL A 356 8.01 9.59 -8.54
CA VAL A 356 7.72 10.83 -9.28
C VAL A 356 8.36 12.01 -8.57
N ASP A 357 9.32 12.64 -9.21
CA ASP A 357 10.01 13.85 -8.75
C ASP A 357 10.12 14.91 -9.86
N ALA A 358 10.66 16.08 -9.52
CA ALA A 358 10.82 17.18 -10.48
C ALA A 358 11.81 16.83 -11.61
N ALA A 359 12.81 15.97 -11.35
CA ALA A 359 13.75 15.52 -12.40
C ALA A 359 13.07 14.61 -13.41
N GLY A 360 12.24 13.67 -12.93
CA GLY A 360 11.39 12.82 -13.78
C GLY A 360 10.39 13.65 -14.59
N ALA A 361 9.75 14.65 -13.97
CA ALA A 361 8.85 15.57 -14.67
C ALA A 361 9.56 16.35 -15.79
N ARG A 362 10.80 16.81 -15.55
CA ARG A 362 11.65 17.44 -16.58
C ARG A 362 11.94 16.49 -17.72
N ALA A 363 12.36 15.26 -17.43
CA ALA A 363 12.66 14.25 -18.44
C ALA A 363 11.43 13.94 -19.32
N LEU A 364 10.23 13.89 -18.75
CA LEU A 364 8.98 13.76 -19.50
C LEU A 364 8.73 14.95 -20.43
N LEU A 365 8.97 16.19 -19.98
CA LEU A 365 8.88 17.38 -20.83
C LEU A 365 9.91 17.32 -21.97
N ASP A 366 11.16 16.94 -21.69
CA ASP A 366 12.21 16.80 -22.69
C ASP A 366 11.83 15.75 -23.76
N SER A 367 11.22 14.64 -23.34
CA SER A 367 10.74 13.59 -24.26
C SER A 367 9.55 14.03 -25.12
N LEU A 368 8.72 14.93 -24.64
CA LEU A 368 7.56 15.47 -25.36
C LEU A 368 7.93 16.64 -26.27
N GLU A 369 9.04 17.34 -26.03
CA GLU A 369 9.41 18.55 -26.76
C GLU A 369 9.53 18.34 -28.29
N PRO A 370 10.10 17.23 -28.80
CA PRO A 370 10.14 16.98 -30.26
C PRO A 370 8.76 16.82 -30.90
N ILE A 371 7.76 16.39 -30.09
CA ILE A 371 6.39 16.09 -30.57
C ILE A 371 5.49 17.32 -30.43
N ALA A 372 5.58 18.04 -29.31
CA ALA A 372 4.71 19.16 -28.98
C ALA A 372 5.51 20.38 -28.47
N PRO A 373 6.41 20.98 -29.29
CA PRO A 373 7.35 22.00 -28.82
C PRO A 373 6.67 23.28 -28.31
N THR A 374 5.52 23.63 -28.84
CA THR A 374 4.77 24.82 -28.40
C THR A 374 4.16 24.61 -27.01
N LEU A 375 3.55 23.47 -26.78
CA LEU A 375 2.96 23.10 -25.49
C LEU A 375 4.04 23.05 -24.39
N VAL A 376 5.15 22.37 -24.64
CA VAL A 376 6.27 22.28 -23.70
C VAL A 376 6.84 23.65 -23.36
N ARG A 377 7.04 24.52 -24.35
CA ARG A 377 7.52 25.89 -24.12
C ARG A 377 6.56 26.72 -23.26
N GLN A 378 5.26 26.63 -23.52
CA GLN A 378 4.25 27.30 -22.72
C GLN A 378 4.23 26.75 -21.29
N THR A 379 4.31 25.44 -21.14
CA THR A 379 4.36 24.80 -19.82
C THR A 379 5.57 25.29 -19.04
N ARG A 380 6.77 25.21 -19.58
CA ARG A 380 7.99 25.68 -18.90
C ARG A 380 7.96 27.15 -18.50
N SER A 381 7.16 27.99 -19.18
CA SER A 381 7.03 29.40 -18.84
C SER A 381 6.03 29.70 -17.72
N ARG A 382 5.12 28.79 -17.40
CA ARG A 382 4.00 29.01 -16.48
C ARG A 382 3.86 27.99 -15.35
N VAL A 383 4.37 26.79 -15.57
CA VAL A 383 4.24 25.65 -14.65
C VAL A 383 5.63 25.20 -14.21
N SER A 384 5.89 25.23 -12.91
CA SER A 384 7.13 24.67 -12.38
C SER A 384 7.17 23.15 -12.53
N GLU A 385 8.38 22.59 -12.70
CA GLU A 385 8.58 21.14 -12.75
C GLU A 385 8.07 20.47 -11.47
N ALA A 386 8.21 21.13 -10.33
CA ALA A 386 7.69 20.71 -9.05
C ALA A 386 6.15 20.61 -9.03
N ARG A 387 5.45 21.57 -9.63
CA ARG A 387 3.98 21.53 -9.77
C ARG A 387 3.55 20.37 -10.67
N LEU A 388 4.24 20.16 -11.79
CA LEU A 388 3.98 19.03 -12.67
C LEU A 388 4.23 17.71 -11.94
N ALA A 389 5.36 17.57 -11.24
CA ALA A 389 5.68 16.37 -10.45
C ALA A 389 4.60 16.08 -9.40
N ARG A 390 4.11 17.10 -8.70
CA ARG A 390 3.03 16.95 -7.71
C ARG A 390 1.73 16.43 -8.34
N SER A 391 1.35 16.95 -9.49
CA SER A 391 0.16 16.50 -10.22
C SER A 391 0.30 15.06 -10.73
N LEU A 392 1.44 14.70 -11.29
CA LEU A 392 1.73 13.33 -11.73
C LEU A 392 1.79 12.36 -10.53
N ARG A 393 2.33 12.81 -9.40
CA ARG A 393 2.38 12.02 -8.15
C ARG A 393 0.98 11.76 -7.61
N ALA A 394 0.08 12.74 -7.66
CA ALA A 394 -1.31 12.56 -7.25
C ALA A 394 -2.04 11.51 -8.12
N LEU A 395 -1.80 11.53 -9.44
CA LEU A 395 -2.33 10.48 -10.34
C LEU A 395 -1.73 9.11 -10.00
N ALA A 396 -0.42 9.02 -9.84
CA ALA A 396 0.27 7.78 -9.53
C ALA A 396 -0.17 7.18 -8.17
N ALA A 397 -0.44 8.01 -7.16
CA ALA A 397 -0.95 7.58 -5.87
C ALA A 397 -2.34 6.91 -5.97
N GLU A 398 -3.14 7.31 -6.95
CA GLU A 398 -4.43 6.69 -7.25
C GLU A 398 -4.33 5.57 -8.30
N GLN A 399 -3.12 5.21 -8.73
CA GLN A 399 -2.84 4.26 -9.82
C GLN A 399 -3.45 4.69 -11.16
N GLU A 400 -3.63 5.99 -11.35
CA GLU A 400 -4.10 6.57 -12.59
C GLU A 400 -2.94 6.90 -13.53
N SER A 401 -3.17 6.70 -14.84
CA SER A 401 -2.11 6.90 -15.84
C SER A 401 -1.85 8.37 -16.16
N GLY A 402 -0.62 8.82 -15.94
CA GLY A 402 -0.12 10.12 -16.39
C GLY A 402 0.34 10.16 -17.86
N ARG A 403 0.19 9.08 -18.64
CA ARG A 403 0.73 8.96 -20.00
C ARG A 403 0.19 9.97 -21.00
N ASN A 404 -1.04 10.42 -20.84
CA ASN A 404 -1.56 11.50 -21.68
C ASN A 404 -1.03 12.84 -21.18
N LEU A 405 0.30 12.99 -21.24
CA LEU A 405 1.00 14.16 -20.73
C LEU A 405 0.48 15.46 -21.37
N SER A 406 0.09 15.44 -22.64
CA SER A 406 -0.45 16.63 -23.30
C SER A 406 -1.72 17.13 -22.58
N ALA A 407 -2.67 16.25 -22.26
CA ALA A 407 -3.89 16.65 -21.53
C ALA A 407 -3.59 17.15 -20.11
N VAL A 408 -2.61 16.52 -19.44
CA VAL A 408 -2.13 16.98 -18.12
C VAL A 408 -1.57 18.41 -18.20
N LEU A 409 -0.74 18.68 -19.21
CA LEU A 409 -0.11 20.00 -19.38
C LEU A 409 -1.12 21.07 -19.78
N GLU A 410 -2.08 20.76 -20.65
CA GLU A 410 -3.16 21.66 -21.04
C GLU A 410 -3.98 22.07 -19.81
N GLU A 411 -4.40 21.12 -18.97
CA GLU A 411 -5.14 21.40 -17.73
C GLU A 411 -4.31 22.27 -16.74
N LEU A 412 -3.02 21.96 -16.59
CA LEU A 412 -2.12 22.75 -15.74
C LEU A 412 -1.95 24.19 -16.22
N LEU A 413 -1.99 24.42 -17.54
CA LEU A 413 -1.91 25.73 -18.15
C LEU A 413 -3.24 26.52 -17.97
N ASP A 414 -4.37 25.84 -18.10
CA ASP A 414 -5.70 26.45 -18.01
C ASP A 414 -6.07 26.80 -16.56
N SER A 415 -5.55 26.06 -15.59
CA SER A 415 -5.85 26.28 -14.15
C SER A 415 -5.18 27.51 -13.51
N GLU A 416 -4.38 28.30 -14.23
CA GLU A 416 -3.78 29.59 -13.82
C GLU A 416 -3.24 29.68 -12.36
N GLY A 417 -2.61 28.60 -11.88
CA GLY A 417 -2.02 28.58 -10.53
C GLY A 417 -2.93 28.05 -9.42
N HIS A 418 -4.18 27.72 -9.71
CA HIS A 418 -5.04 26.99 -8.80
C HIS A 418 -4.69 25.49 -8.81
N ASP A 419 -5.12 24.74 -7.79
CA ASP A 419 -4.98 23.29 -7.80
C ASP A 419 -5.75 22.73 -9.01
N ALA A 420 -5.00 22.28 -10.02
CA ALA A 420 -5.56 21.74 -11.24
C ALA A 420 -6.19 20.38 -10.95
N ASP A 421 -7.42 20.18 -11.33
CA ASP A 421 -8.02 18.85 -11.33
C ASP A 421 -7.58 18.07 -12.58
N VAL A 422 -6.29 17.71 -12.59
CA VAL A 422 -5.66 16.97 -13.70
C VAL A 422 -6.39 15.65 -13.98
N ARG A 423 -6.98 15.04 -12.94
CA ARG A 423 -7.77 13.83 -13.08
C ARG A 423 -9.01 14.07 -13.94
N ARG A 424 -9.64 15.24 -13.81
CA ARG A 424 -10.80 15.64 -14.61
C ARG A 424 -10.46 15.75 -16.11
N ALA A 425 -9.30 16.27 -16.44
CA ALA A 425 -8.83 16.29 -17.84
C ALA A 425 -8.64 14.88 -18.42
N LEU A 426 -8.26 13.93 -17.58
CA LEU A 426 -8.06 12.53 -17.94
C LEU A 426 -9.33 11.67 -17.80
N ALA A 427 -10.44 12.21 -17.30
CA ALA A 427 -11.66 11.48 -17.01
C ALA A 427 -12.16 10.56 -18.15
N PRO A 428 -12.16 10.98 -19.45
CA PRO A 428 -12.57 10.10 -20.53
C PRO A 428 -11.66 8.87 -20.69
N ALA A 429 -10.34 9.03 -20.50
CA ALA A 429 -9.39 7.94 -20.60
C ALA A 429 -9.51 7.00 -19.39
N ILE A 430 -9.68 7.55 -18.19
CA ILE A 430 -9.90 6.82 -16.95
C ILE A 430 -11.16 5.94 -17.07
N ALA A 431 -12.30 6.55 -17.40
CA ALA A 431 -13.55 5.81 -17.52
C ALA A 431 -13.52 4.73 -18.62
N THR A 432 -12.84 4.99 -19.75
CA THR A 432 -12.66 4.01 -20.82
C THR A 432 -11.82 2.81 -20.36
N ARG A 433 -10.77 3.05 -19.59
CA ARG A 433 -9.92 2.00 -18.99
C ARG A 433 -10.76 1.11 -18.06
N HIS A 434 -11.55 1.69 -17.17
CA HIS A 434 -12.40 0.94 -16.24
C HIS A 434 -13.56 0.21 -16.95
N ALA A 435 -14.05 0.74 -18.05
CA ALA A 435 -15.02 0.04 -18.91
C ALA A 435 -14.38 -1.08 -19.76
N ARG A 436 -13.04 -1.26 -19.69
CA ARG A 436 -12.29 -2.35 -20.36
C ARG A 436 -12.62 -2.51 -21.84
N GLY A 437 -12.68 -1.40 -22.55
CA GLY A 437 -13.01 -1.37 -23.98
C GLY A 437 -14.48 -1.67 -24.31
N THR A 438 -15.33 -1.87 -23.31
CA THR A 438 -16.79 -1.90 -23.50
C THR A 438 -17.37 -0.50 -23.43
N ARG A 439 -18.65 -0.34 -23.82
CA ARG A 439 -19.38 0.91 -23.61
C ARG A 439 -20.19 0.91 -22.32
N THR A 440 -19.97 -0.08 -21.45
CA THR A 440 -20.72 -0.24 -20.22
C THR A 440 -19.75 -0.33 -19.05
N LEU A 441 -19.94 0.54 -18.07
CA LEU A 441 -19.24 0.52 -16.79
C LEU A 441 -20.14 -0.11 -15.75
N VAL A 442 -19.69 -1.19 -15.15
CA VAL A 442 -20.40 -1.88 -14.07
C VAL A 442 -19.97 -1.26 -12.74
N VAL A 443 -20.94 -0.82 -11.93
CA VAL A 443 -20.64 -0.05 -10.72
C VAL A 443 -21.41 -0.53 -9.49
N TYR A 444 -20.81 -0.33 -8.33
CA TYR A 444 -21.49 -0.23 -7.05
C TYR A 444 -21.79 1.23 -6.73
N LEU A 445 -23.00 1.51 -6.30
CA LEU A 445 -23.40 2.83 -5.78
C LEU A 445 -23.24 2.84 -4.26
N LEU A 446 -22.98 3.99 -3.68
CA LEU A 446 -23.02 4.17 -2.23
C LEU A 446 -24.41 4.58 -1.76
N ASP A 447 -24.76 4.19 -0.54
CA ASP A 447 -25.90 4.75 0.14
C ASP A 447 -25.64 6.23 0.49
N PRO A 448 -26.63 7.12 0.34
CA PRO A 448 -26.46 8.54 0.70
C PRO A 448 -26.02 8.79 2.16
N ALA A 449 -26.21 7.84 3.06
CA ALA A 449 -25.72 7.94 4.43
C ALA A 449 -24.19 7.81 4.50
N ILE A 450 -23.61 6.90 3.70
CA ILE A 450 -22.13 6.77 3.58
C ILE A 450 -21.57 8.04 2.93
N GLU A 451 -22.17 8.54 1.85
CA GLU A 451 -21.69 9.77 1.19
C GLU A 451 -21.75 10.97 2.13
N ARG A 452 -22.79 11.08 2.95
CA ARG A 452 -22.89 12.15 3.97
C ARG A 452 -21.80 12.02 5.02
N ALA A 453 -21.55 10.82 5.56
CA ALA A 453 -20.50 10.58 6.53
C ALA A 453 -19.10 10.94 5.98
N LEU A 454 -18.87 10.63 4.71
CA LEU A 454 -17.63 10.97 4.00
C LEU A 454 -17.54 12.46 3.63
N SER A 455 -18.65 13.19 3.48
CA SER A 455 -18.66 14.62 3.10
C SER A 455 -18.39 15.56 4.28
N GLU A 456 -18.57 15.11 5.52
CA GLU A 456 -18.28 15.91 6.70
C GLU A 456 -16.79 16.30 6.76
N ALA A 457 -16.49 17.57 6.99
CA ALA A 457 -15.12 18.09 7.03
C ALA A 457 -14.28 17.59 8.22
N ARG A 458 -14.86 16.80 9.12
CA ARG A 458 -14.20 16.21 10.28
C ARG A 458 -13.53 14.88 9.91
N PRO A 459 -12.49 14.46 10.64
CA PRO A 459 -12.03 13.08 10.57
C PRO A 459 -13.22 12.12 10.77
N LEU A 460 -13.23 11.00 10.07
CA LEU A 460 -14.26 9.99 10.26
C LEU A 460 -14.26 9.56 11.72
N ALA A 461 -15.45 9.43 12.31
CA ALA A 461 -15.57 8.91 13.66
C ALA A 461 -14.95 7.50 13.71
N GLU A 462 -14.37 7.15 14.86
CA GLU A 462 -13.76 5.85 15.07
C GLU A 462 -14.76 4.72 14.73
N GLY A 463 -14.34 3.78 13.91
CA GLY A 463 -15.16 2.66 13.45
C GLY A 463 -15.97 2.92 12.17
N VAL A 464 -16.34 4.14 11.83
CA VAL A 464 -17.15 4.41 10.61
C VAL A 464 -16.43 3.98 9.33
N ALA A 465 -15.12 4.20 9.26
CA ALA A 465 -14.33 3.75 8.11
C ALA A 465 -14.30 2.20 8.02
N ASP A 466 -14.25 1.52 9.16
CA ASP A 466 -14.27 0.06 9.24
C ASP A 466 -15.63 -0.50 8.83
N ASP A 467 -16.71 0.15 9.25
CA ASP A 467 -18.06 -0.23 8.89
C ASP A 467 -18.31 -0.05 7.38
N ILE A 468 -17.78 1.04 6.78
CA ILE A 468 -17.84 1.25 5.33
C ILE A 468 -17.06 0.15 4.60
N LEU A 469 -15.85 -0.15 5.08
CA LEU A 469 -15.00 -1.17 4.49
C LEU A 469 -15.64 -2.56 4.59
N ALA A 470 -16.18 -2.92 5.77
CA ALA A 470 -16.89 -4.17 5.98
C ALA A 470 -18.13 -4.31 5.07
N ALA A 471 -18.88 -3.21 4.86
CA ALA A 471 -20.01 -3.21 3.95
C ALA A 471 -19.56 -3.42 2.49
N ILE A 472 -18.45 -2.80 2.06
CA ILE A 472 -17.89 -3.01 0.74
C ILE A 472 -17.43 -4.47 0.57
N GLN A 473 -16.71 -5.01 1.54
CA GLN A 473 -16.23 -6.40 1.51
C GLN A 473 -17.39 -7.41 1.47
N ALA A 474 -18.46 -7.16 2.21
CA ALA A 474 -19.64 -8.00 2.20
C ALA A 474 -20.30 -8.07 0.81
N GLU A 475 -20.42 -6.94 0.10
CA GLU A 475 -20.94 -6.90 -1.27
C GLU A 475 -20.00 -7.57 -2.28
N LEU A 476 -18.70 -7.36 -2.12
CA LEU A 476 -17.68 -8.03 -2.95
C LEU A 476 -17.73 -9.56 -2.78
N ALA A 477 -17.95 -10.05 -1.56
CA ALA A 477 -18.08 -11.47 -1.28
C ALA A 477 -19.32 -12.14 -1.91
N MET A 478 -20.33 -11.35 -2.30
CA MET A 478 -21.52 -11.83 -2.99
C MET A 478 -21.34 -11.95 -4.50
N LEU A 479 -20.26 -11.40 -5.06
CA LEU A 479 -20.00 -11.49 -6.50
C LEU A 479 -19.72 -12.92 -6.92
N PRO A 480 -20.22 -13.33 -8.10
CA PRO A 480 -19.73 -14.53 -8.75
C PRO A 480 -18.25 -14.37 -9.10
N LEU A 481 -17.48 -15.36 -8.80
CA LEU A 481 -16.03 -15.41 -8.84
C LEU A 481 -15.38 -15.16 -10.23
N ALA A 482 -16.14 -15.25 -11.29
CA ALA A 482 -15.71 -14.97 -12.66
C ALA A 482 -15.92 -13.50 -13.07
N VAL A 483 -16.49 -12.70 -12.21
CA VAL A 483 -16.83 -11.31 -12.53
C VAL A 483 -15.74 -10.39 -11.99
N THR A 484 -15.22 -9.53 -12.86
CA THR A 484 -14.36 -8.43 -12.40
C THR A 484 -15.12 -7.60 -11.37
N PRO A 485 -14.48 -7.24 -10.25
CA PRO A 485 -15.09 -6.37 -9.27
C PRO A 485 -15.61 -5.08 -9.93
N PRO A 486 -16.85 -4.68 -9.67
CA PRO A 486 -17.38 -3.40 -10.12
C PRO A 486 -16.59 -2.25 -9.51
N THR A 487 -16.56 -1.14 -10.23
CA THR A 487 -15.98 0.12 -9.73
C THR A 487 -16.95 0.77 -8.73
N LEU A 488 -16.44 1.35 -7.66
CA LEU A 488 -17.24 2.19 -6.77
C LEU A 488 -17.51 3.52 -7.46
N LEU A 489 -18.78 3.94 -7.48
CA LEU A 489 -19.21 5.22 -8.05
C LEU A 489 -19.83 6.10 -6.98
N THR A 490 -19.32 7.32 -6.84
CA THR A 490 -19.74 8.27 -5.80
C THR A 490 -19.73 9.72 -6.30
N ASP A 491 -20.08 10.66 -5.43
CA ASP A 491 -19.92 12.09 -5.69
C ASP A 491 -18.44 12.52 -5.71
N ALA A 492 -18.11 13.52 -6.52
CA ALA A 492 -16.75 14.05 -6.63
C ALA A 492 -16.19 14.57 -5.29
N ALA A 493 -17.05 15.13 -4.44
CA ALA A 493 -16.66 15.69 -3.14
C ALA A 493 -16.16 14.63 -2.14
N VAL A 494 -16.62 13.38 -2.27
CA VAL A 494 -16.28 12.30 -1.33
C VAL A 494 -15.34 11.25 -1.92
N ARG A 495 -15.11 11.27 -3.23
CA ARG A 495 -14.32 10.27 -3.95
C ARG A 495 -12.93 10.03 -3.33
N ALA A 496 -12.17 11.10 -3.12
CA ALA A 496 -10.80 10.99 -2.58
C ALA A 496 -10.78 10.38 -1.17
N ARG A 497 -11.76 10.74 -0.32
CA ARG A 497 -11.87 10.17 1.03
C ARG A 497 -12.28 8.71 1.01
N LEU A 498 -13.20 8.34 0.10
CA LEU A 498 -13.56 6.94 -0.09
C LEU A 498 -12.36 6.12 -0.59
N LYS A 499 -11.58 6.66 -1.56
CA LYS A 499 -10.36 5.99 -2.03
C LYS A 499 -9.38 5.77 -0.89
N ALA A 500 -9.17 6.76 -0.04
CA ALA A 500 -8.29 6.63 1.13
C ALA A 500 -8.78 5.56 2.13
N VAL A 501 -10.11 5.40 2.31
CA VAL A 501 -10.67 4.35 3.18
C VAL A 501 -10.40 2.96 2.63
N VAL A 502 -10.49 2.76 1.31
CA VAL A 502 -10.39 1.42 0.70
C VAL A 502 -8.97 1.04 0.29
N GLN A 503 -8.08 2.01 0.12
CA GLN A 503 -6.78 1.81 -0.53
C GLN A 503 -5.87 0.81 0.20
N ASP A 504 -5.87 0.81 1.53
CA ASP A 504 -4.96 -0.02 2.31
C ASP A 504 -5.36 -1.51 2.28
N GLU A 505 -6.66 -1.80 2.24
CA GLU A 505 -7.17 -3.18 2.26
C GLU A 505 -7.60 -3.71 0.89
N LEU A 506 -8.10 -2.80 0.03
CA LEU A 506 -8.60 -3.11 -1.30
C LEU A 506 -7.94 -2.20 -2.35
N PRO A 507 -6.59 -2.21 -2.48
CA PRO A 507 -5.86 -1.29 -3.37
C PRO A 507 -6.27 -1.44 -4.83
N TRP A 508 -6.75 -2.63 -5.22
CA TRP A 508 -7.24 -2.98 -6.54
C TRP A 508 -8.67 -2.48 -6.83
N LEU A 509 -9.39 -1.98 -5.81
CA LEU A 509 -10.75 -1.48 -5.98
C LEU A 509 -10.74 -0.02 -6.45
N ASP A 510 -11.28 0.19 -7.63
CA ASP A 510 -11.31 1.50 -8.26
C ASP A 510 -12.48 2.34 -7.74
N VAL A 511 -12.24 3.64 -7.56
CA VAL A 511 -13.23 4.62 -7.12
C VAL A 511 -13.33 5.74 -8.15
N LEU A 512 -14.47 5.86 -8.80
CA LEU A 512 -14.79 6.91 -9.76
C LEU A 512 -15.84 7.86 -9.20
N CYS A 513 -15.89 9.06 -9.73
CA CYS A 513 -17.01 9.97 -9.49
C CYS A 513 -17.86 10.16 -10.75
N TYR A 514 -19.06 10.71 -10.56
CA TYR A 514 -19.97 10.97 -11.69
C TYR A 514 -19.36 11.91 -12.73
N ASP A 515 -18.50 12.84 -12.32
CA ASP A 515 -17.81 13.77 -13.19
C ASP A 515 -16.74 13.11 -14.07
N ASP A 516 -16.25 11.92 -13.69
CA ASP A 516 -15.31 11.14 -14.49
C ASP A 516 -15.98 10.45 -15.69
N LEU A 517 -17.30 10.40 -15.75
CA LEU A 517 -18.03 9.59 -16.72
C LEU A 517 -18.33 10.35 -18.03
N PRO A 518 -17.79 9.89 -19.17
CA PRO A 518 -18.20 10.45 -20.48
C PRO A 518 -19.69 10.20 -20.74
N ARG A 519 -20.35 11.15 -21.36
CA ARG A 519 -21.79 11.05 -21.71
C ARG A 519 -22.16 9.83 -22.55
N ALA A 520 -21.20 9.27 -23.27
CA ALA A 520 -21.40 8.11 -24.15
C ALA A 520 -21.27 6.76 -23.42
N LEU A 521 -20.88 6.77 -22.15
CA LEU A 521 -20.70 5.55 -21.36
C LEU A 521 -22.02 5.15 -20.68
N ASN A 522 -22.42 3.90 -20.86
CA ASN A 522 -23.56 3.33 -20.15
C ASN A 522 -23.11 2.89 -18.75
N VAL A 523 -23.82 3.33 -17.72
CA VAL A 523 -23.55 2.95 -16.32
C VAL A 523 -24.56 1.90 -15.89
N GLN A 524 -24.05 0.75 -15.45
CA GLN A 524 -24.87 -0.37 -14.99
C GLN A 524 -24.65 -0.60 -13.49
N PRO A 525 -25.53 -0.11 -12.61
CA PRO A 525 -25.46 -0.42 -11.19
C PRO A 525 -25.77 -1.90 -10.94
N VAL A 526 -24.92 -2.56 -10.15
CA VAL A 526 -25.12 -3.96 -9.73
C VAL A 526 -25.79 -4.01 -8.36
N ALA A 527 -25.24 -3.22 -7.41
CA ALA A 527 -25.77 -3.13 -6.06
C ALA A 527 -25.54 -1.73 -5.47
N ARG A 528 -26.12 -1.50 -4.31
CA ARG A 528 -25.90 -0.32 -3.49
C ARG A 528 -25.32 -0.76 -2.15
N ILE A 529 -24.12 -0.28 -1.85
CA ILE A 529 -23.45 -0.53 -0.59
C ILE A 529 -24.10 0.34 0.49
N ALA A 530 -24.59 -0.29 1.55
CA ALA A 530 -25.27 0.38 2.66
C ALA A 530 -24.71 -0.11 3.99
N LEU A 531 -24.62 0.80 4.96
CA LEU A 531 -24.31 0.42 6.35
C LEU A 531 -25.49 -0.32 6.97
N GLN A 532 -25.21 -1.27 7.84
CA GLN A 532 -26.29 -1.92 8.61
C GLN A 532 -26.99 -0.89 9.50
N ALA A 533 -28.30 -1.02 9.66
CA ALA A 533 -29.16 -0.01 10.29
C ALA A 533 -28.73 0.38 11.73
N ASP A 534 -28.06 -0.51 12.46
CA ASP A 534 -27.61 -0.29 13.82
C ASP A 534 -26.43 0.71 13.93
N VAL A 535 -25.66 0.88 12.86
CA VAL A 535 -24.50 1.77 12.81
C VAL A 535 -24.93 3.23 12.60
N LEU A 536 -25.99 3.46 11.85
CA LEU A 536 -26.47 4.80 11.50
C LEU A 536 -27.14 5.55 12.66
N THR A 537 -27.61 4.84 13.68
CA THR A 537 -28.35 5.44 14.79
C THR A 537 -27.49 5.91 15.96
N GLY A 538 -26.17 5.68 15.94
CA GLY A 538 -25.26 6.13 17.01
C GLY A 538 -25.66 5.61 18.40
N ALA A 539 -26.44 4.55 18.46
CA ALA A 539 -26.81 3.94 19.73
C ALA A 539 -25.58 3.26 20.33
N SER A 540 -24.91 4.02 21.19
CA SER A 540 -23.80 3.59 22.03
C SER A 540 -24.11 2.25 22.69
N ARG A 541 -23.28 1.25 22.43
CA ARG A 541 -23.10 0.14 23.36
C ARG A 541 -21.84 0.32 24.18
#